data_6f7d1f1812b583798375f502295f235b
#
_entry.id   6f7d1f1812b583798375f502295f235b
#
_cell.length_a   1.000
_cell.length_b   1.000
_cell.length_c   1.000
_cell.angle_alpha   90.00
_cell.angle_beta   90.00
_cell.angle_gamma   90.00
#
_symmetry.space_group_name_H-M   'P 1'
#
loop_
_entity.id
_entity.type
_entity.pdbx_description
1 polymer ?
#
loop_
_entity_poly.entity_id
_entity_poly.type
_entity_poly.pdbx_seq_one_letter_code
_entity_poly.pdbx_strand_id
1 'polypeptide(L)'
;MLIECSNIKKSFQGIDLLKDISFKVDDHDKIAIIGVNGAGKTTILNILIGEESYDSGDLFKSRDLNIGYLKQHHDLDMNKTIYECALEVFDPLIQIENRMRELESMMSYDHSEQVMNEYDSLTQRFNEKDGFSYPSRIVGVLKGMGFVEEDFQKYVHELSGGQKTRLCLAKLLLEEPKLLVLDEPTNHLDSQAISFLENYLKGYKNALIVVSHDRYFIDVVSNKIIEIENGKSHSYNCRYEEYSIQKRTQRAIDLKHYINQQKEIKKIQESIDTLKSFNREKSIKRAESKEKQLAKIERIDRPENLPSAITVQFTPAIESGYDVLKVNDLSMRYDQIVFEHCNLDIKKGERVAIVGENGVGKTTLFKALVGQLPIEHGKIRFGSHVEMAYYDQEHESLNYNKTIFDEISDCYPRMTNQEIRS
;
A
#
# COMPACT_ATOMS: atom_id res chain seq x y z
N MET A 1 20.35 -15.17 2.45
CA MET A 1 19.35 -14.80 3.47
C MET A 1 19.66 -13.40 4.00
N LEU A 2 18.76 -12.46 3.81
CA LEU A 2 18.90 -11.07 4.21
C LEU A 2 18.30 -10.80 5.59
N ILE A 3 17.06 -11.26 5.81
CA ILE A 3 16.33 -11.09 7.06
C ILE A 3 15.65 -12.40 7.47
N GLU A 4 15.66 -12.69 8.76
CA GLU A 4 14.84 -13.76 9.36
C GLU A 4 14.14 -13.20 10.61
N CYS A 5 12.82 -13.32 10.61
CA CYS A 5 11.97 -13.03 11.75
C CYS A 5 11.49 -14.35 12.36
N SER A 6 11.61 -14.51 13.66
CA SER A 6 11.16 -15.69 14.39
C SER A 6 10.34 -15.27 15.60
N ASN A 7 9.05 -15.61 15.61
CA ASN A 7 8.10 -15.41 16.70
C ASN A 7 8.05 -13.96 17.24
N ILE A 8 8.16 -12.98 16.35
CA ILE A 8 8.10 -11.56 16.70
C ILE A 8 6.73 -11.23 17.28
N LYS A 9 6.74 -10.59 18.46
CA LYS A 9 5.55 -10.09 19.15
C LYS A 9 5.66 -8.61 19.39
N LYS A 10 4.53 -7.91 19.26
CA LYS A 10 4.40 -6.49 19.56
C LYS A 10 3.02 -6.17 20.09
N SER A 11 2.97 -5.45 21.20
CA SER A 11 1.74 -4.95 21.78
C SER A 11 1.78 -3.42 21.88
N PHE A 12 0.62 -2.79 21.81
CA PHE A 12 0.42 -1.38 22.05
C PHE A 12 -0.67 -1.19 23.11
N GLN A 13 -0.37 -0.48 24.17
CA GLN A 13 -1.31 -0.18 25.26
C GLN A 13 -2.03 -1.43 25.81
N GLY A 14 -1.32 -2.58 25.86
CA GLY A 14 -1.89 -3.83 26.35
C GLY A 14 -2.71 -4.64 25.34
N ILE A 15 -2.77 -4.18 24.08
CA ILE A 15 -3.40 -4.92 22.99
C ILE A 15 -2.31 -5.58 22.13
N ASP A 16 -2.36 -6.91 22.02
CA ASP A 16 -1.43 -7.68 21.20
C ASP A 16 -1.76 -7.47 19.70
N LEU A 17 -0.94 -6.68 19.01
CA LEU A 17 -1.05 -6.45 17.58
C LEU A 17 -0.38 -7.56 16.77
N LEU A 18 0.88 -7.88 17.11
CA LEU A 18 1.64 -8.99 16.51
C LEU A 18 1.86 -10.04 17.59
N LYS A 19 1.47 -11.30 17.33
CA LYS A 19 1.51 -12.39 18.31
C LYS A 19 2.54 -13.45 17.98
N ASP A 20 2.72 -13.71 16.68
CA ASP A 20 3.63 -14.72 16.16
C ASP A 20 3.93 -14.44 14.69
N ILE A 21 4.88 -13.54 14.46
CA ILE A 21 5.32 -13.20 13.12
C ILE A 21 6.64 -13.89 12.82
N SER A 22 6.60 -14.81 11.86
CA SER A 22 7.76 -15.62 11.46
C SER A 22 7.83 -15.72 9.95
N PHE A 23 8.91 -15.20 9.36
CA PHE A 23 9.17 -15.31 7.92
C PHE A 23 10.64 -15.01 7.60
N LYS A 24 11.03 -15.36 6.37
CA LYS A 24 12.39 -15.15 5.85
C LYS A 24 12.37 -14.37 4.56
N VAL A 25 13.40 -13.55 4.38
CA VAL A 25 13.67 -12.77 3.15
C VAL A 25 15.03 -13.19 2.62
N ASP A 26 15.05 -13.72 1.43
CA ASP A 26 16.26 -14.09 0.71
C ASP A 26 16.64 -13.04 -0.34
N ASP A 27 17.84 -13.15 -0.94
CA ASP A 27 18.48 -12.09 -1.75
C ASP A 27 17.67 -11.64 -2.98
N HIS A 28 16.80 -12.49 -3.53
CA HIS A 28 16.01 -12.17 -4.72
C HIS A 28 14.50 -12.32 -4.51
N ASP A 29 14.08 -12.42 -3.23
CA ASP A 29 12.67 -12.54 -2.90
C ASP A 29 11.92 -11.26 -3.25
N LYS A 30 10.77 -11.41 -3.90
CA LYS A 30 9.80 -10.34 -4.13
C LYS A 30 8.54 -10.61 -3.33
N ILE A 31 8.47 -10.03 -2.14
CA ILE A 31 7.48 -10.36 -1.13
C ILE A 31 6.41 -9.27 -1.10
N ALA A 32 5.14 -9.67 -1.17
CA ALA A 32 4.05 -8.78 -0.77
C ALA A 32 3.54 -9.14 0.62
N ILE A 33 3.45 -8.14 1.50
CA ILE A 33 2.82 -8.29 2.82
C ILE A 33 1.37 -7.82 2.70
N ILE A 34 0.44 -8.71 3.01
CA ILE A 34 -1.00 -8.44 2.92
C ILE A 34 -1.69 -8.69 4.27
N GLY A 35 -2.85 -8.09 4.44
CA GLY A 35 -3.68 -8.20 5.66
C GLY A 35 -4.70 -7.08 5.72
N VAL A 36 -5.70 -7.20 6.59
CA VAL A 36 -6.70 -6.14 6.81
C VAL A 36 -6.06 -4.86 7.36
N ASN A 37 -6.77 -3.74 7.26
CA ASN A 37 -6.30 -2.49 7.88
C ASN A 37 -6.18 -2.69 9.39
N GLY A 38 -5.07 -2.19 9.96
CA GLY A 38 -4.76 -2.39 11.38
C GLY A 38 -4.16 -3.76 11.73
N ALA A 39 -3.91 -4.67 10.76
CA ALA A 39 -3.26 -5.97 11.05
C ALA A 39 -1.79 -5.87 11.47
N GLY A 40 -1.17 -4.68 11.42
CA GLY A 40 0.23 -4.49 11.80
C GLY A 40 1.22 -4.55 10.63
N LYS A 41 0.77 -4.35 9.38
CA LYS A 41 1.65 -4.35 8.19
C LYS A 41 2.76 -3.30 8.29
N THR A 42 2.41 -2.03 8.50
CA THR A 42 3.39 -0.94 8.67
C THR A 42 4.24 -1.14 9.93
N THR A 43 3.67 -1.69 11.01
CA THR A 43 4.41 -1.97 12.24
C THR A 43 5.52 -2.99 11.99
N ILE A 44 5.25 -4.08 11.27
CA ILE A 44 6.30 -5.04 10.93
C ILE A 44 7.36 -4.44 10.02
N LEU A 45 6.97 -3.58 9.03
CA LEU A 45 7.96 -2.86 8.23
C LEU A 45 8.87 -1.98 9.11
N ASN A 46 8.30 -1.21 10.04
CA ASN A 46 9.05 -0.36 10.96
C ASN A 46 10.00 -1.17 11.86
N ILE A 47 9.59 -2.36 12.30
CA ILE A 47 10.48 -3.29 13.04
C ILE A 47 11.62 -3.76 12.12
N LEU A 48 11.33 -4.11 10.87
CA LEU A 48 12.35 -4.55 9.91
C LEU A 48 13.41 -3.48 9.62
N ILE A 49 13.00 -2.22 9.51
CA ILE A 49 13.95 -1.10 9.28
C ILE A 49 14.63 -0.65 10.57
N GLY A 50 14.08 -0.99 11.75
CA GLY A 50 14.64 -0.63 13.07
C GLY A 50 14.09 0.66 13.65
N GLU A 51 12.99 1.20 13.10
CA GLU A 51 12.30 2.39 13.63
C GLU A 51 11.33 2.05 14.77
N GLU A 52 10.91 0.78 14.88
CA GLU A 52 10.04 0.32 15.96
C GLU A 52 10.68 -0.88 16.68
N SER A 53 10.53 -0.93 18.01
CA SER A 53 10.96 -2.06 18.84
C SER A 53 9.92 -3.17 18.84
N TYR A 54 10.33 -4.39 19.16
CA TYR A 54 9.44 -5.54 19.40
C TYR A 54 9.57 -6.04 20.83
N ASP A 55 8.54 -6.69 21.34
CA ASP A 55 8.47 -7.09 22.75
C ASP A 55 9.19 -8.43 23.00
N SER A 56 9.13 -9.36 22.04
CA SER A 56 9.81 -10.66 22.11
C SER A 56 9.94 -11.30 20.72
N GLY A 57 10.79 -12.32 20.62
CA GLY A 57 11.15 -12.99 19.38
C GLY A 57 12.57 -12.64 18.94
N ASP A 58 12.98 -13.14 17.80
CA ASP A 58 14.32 -12.94 17.25
C ASP A 58 14.25 -12.33 15.85
N LEU A 59 15.04 -11.29 15.63
CA LEU A 59 15.22 -10.64 14.33
C LEU A 59 16.68 -10.70 13.92
N PHE A 60 16.97 -11.50 12.91
CA PHE A 60 18.29 -11.54 12.28
C PHE A 60 18.31 -10.64 11.05
N LYS A 61 19.40 -9.86 10.90
CA LYS A 61 19.71 -9.08 9.70
C LYS A 61 21.15 -9.37 9.26
N SER A 62 21.36 -9.53 7.95
CA SER A 62 22.71 -9.64 7.39
C SER A 62 23.55 -8.40 7.70
N ARG A 63 24.86 -8.58 7.96
CA ARG A 63 25.77 -7.45 8.32
C ARG A 63 25.88 -6.41 7.22
N ASP A 64 25.82 -6.83 5.96
CA ASP A 64 25.99 -5.93 4.80
C ASP A 64 24.64 -5.54 4.19
N LEU A 65 23.55 -5.63 4.96
CA LEU A 65 22.22 -5.30 4.49
C LEU A 65 22.02 -3.78 4.44
N ASN A 66 21.84 -3.28 3.22
CA ASN A 66 21.35 -1.92 2.97
C ASN A 66 19.83 -2.02 2.70
N ILE A 67 19.04 -1.34 3.53
CA ILE A 67 17.57 -1.28 3.40
C ILE A 67 17.19 0.10 2.91
N GLY A 68 16.54 0.16 1.77
CA GLY A 68 15.88 1.37 1.29
C GLY A 68 14.41 1.34 1.64
N TYR A 69 13.92 2.38 2.30
CA TYR A 69 12.53 2.51 2.73
C TYR A 69 11.94 3.85 2.35
N LEU A 70 10.77 3.83 1.73
CA LEU A 70 10.04 5.05 1.39
C LEU A 70 9.31 5.57 2.64
N LYS A 71 9.87 6.62 3.27
CA LYS A 71 9.25 7.29 4.43
C LYS A 71 8.12 8.21 4.02
N GLN A 72 7.11 8.35 4.88
CA GLN A 72 6.05 9.34 4.71
C GLN A 72 6.55 10.78 4.88
N HIS A 73 7.63 11.00 5.67
CA HIS A 73 8.30 12.29 5.81
C HIS A 73 9.59 12.28 4.99
N HIS A 74 9.73 13.25 4.11
CA HIS A 74 10.77 13.31 3.11
C HIS A 74 12.00 14.05 3.64
N ASP A 75 13.12 13.35 3.75
CA ASP A 75 14.44 13.93 3.97
C ASP A 75 15.01 14.47 2.64
N LEU A 76 14.29 15.42 2.02
CA LEU A 76 14.73 16.10 0.81
C LEU A 76 15.30 17.47 1.16
N ASP A 77 16.44 17.83 0.56
CA ASP A 77 16.95 19.20 0.65
C ASP A 77 16.07 20.14 -0.18
N MET A 78 15.33 21.01 0.52
CA MET A 78 14.38 21.94 -0.09
C MET A 78 15.04 22.99 -1.00
N ASN A 79 16.37 23.19 -0.87
CA ASN A 79 17.12 24.19 -1.62
C ASN A 79 17.78 23.63 -2.89
N LYS A 80 17.65 22.33 -3.15
CA LYS A 80 18.16 21.68 -4.36
C LYS A 80 17.07 21.54 -5.41
N THR A 81 17.51 21.43 -6.65
CA THR A 81 16.62 21.09 -7.77
C THR A 81 16.28 19.60 -7.75
N ILE A 82 15.25 19.20 -8.50
CA ILE A 82 14.85 17.78 -8.66
C ILE A 82 16.05 16.96 -9.15
N TYR A 83 16.76 17.47 -10.16
CA TYR A 83 17.92 16.77 -10.73
C TYR A 83 19.07 16.65 -9.74
N GLU A 84 19.42 17.72 -9.01
CA GLU A 84 20.46 17.70 -7.99
C GLU A 84 20.14 16.72 -6.85
N CYS A 85 18.88 16.66 -6.41
CA CYS A 85 18.45 15.69 -5.42
C CYS A 85 18.61 14.24 -5.89
N ALA A 86 18.32 13.96 -7.16
CA ALA A 86 18.53 12.64 -7.73
C ALA A 86 20.01 12.31 -7.94
N LEU A 87 20.82 13.34 -8.26
CA LEU A 87 22.25 13.22 -8.48
C LEU A 87 23.02 12.85 -7.20
N GLU A 88 22.56 13.29 -6.00
CA GLU A 88 23.17 12.96 -4.71
C GLU A 88 23.41 11.45 -4.51
N VAL A 89 22.53 10.62 -5.05
CA VAL A 89 22.67 9.15 -4.97
C VAL A 89 23.99 8.68 -5.56
N PHE A 90 24.52 9.43 -6.54
CA PHE A 90 25.73 9.10 -7.26
C PHE A 90 26.96 9.87 -6.78
N ASP A 91 26.87 10.61 -5.67
CA ASP A 91 28.03 11.34 -5.08
C ASP A 91 29.29 10.48 -4.98
N PRO A 92 29.24 9.20 -4.51
CA PRO A 92 30.44 8.35 -4.48
C PRO A 92 31.05 8.07 -5.87
N LEU A 93 30.21 7.97 -6.92
CA LEU A 93 30.68 7.79 -8.30
C LEU A 93 31.24 9.08 -8.88
N ILE A 94 30.61 10.20 -8.59
CA ILE A 94 31.06 11.55 -9.00
C ILE A 94 32.41 11.85 -8.38
N GLN A 95 32.64 11.49 -7.13
CA GLN A 95 33.96 11.64 -6.48
C GLN A 95 35.03 10.80 -7.18
N ILE A 96 34.70 9.55 -7.56
CA ILE A 96 35.61 8.70 -8.35
C ILE A 96 35.93 9.38 -9.70
N GLU A 97 34.91 9.83 -10.42
CA GLU A 97 35.05 10.48 -11.74
C GLU A 97 35.92 11.74 -11.63
N ASN A 98 35.68 12.59 -10.64
CA ASN A 98 36.48 13.78 -10.40
C ASN A 98 37.96 13.43 -10.10
N ARG A 99 38.17 12.40 -9.28
CA ARG A 99 39.53 11.96 -8.96
C ARG A 99 40.24 11.37 -10.19
N MET A 100 39.54 10.64 -11.04
CA MET A 100 40.07 10.14 -12.31
C MET A 100 40.50 11.30 -13.22
N ARG A 101 39.70 12.36 -13.35
CA ARG A 101 40.05 13.56 -14.14
C ARG A 101 41.27 14.31 -13.56
N GLU A 102 41.38 14.38 -12.22
CA GLU A 102 42.58 14.94 -11.58
C GLU A 102 43.82 14.12 -11.96
N LEU A 103 43.74 12.79 -11.84
CA LEU A 103 44.86 11.89 -12.18
C LEU A 103 45.20 11.96 -13.68
N GLU A 104 44.23 12.05 -14.58
CA GLU A 104 44.47 12.29 -16.02
C GLU A 104 45.25 13.57 -16.25
N SER A 105 44.91 14.65 -15.54
CA SER A 105 45.66 15.88 -15.61
C SER A 105 47.09 15.72 -15.04
N MET A 106 47.27 14.97 -13.94
CA MET A 106 48.58 14.70 -13.34
C MET A 106 49.45 13.84 -14.24
N MET A 107 48.88 12.85 -14.94
CA MET A 107 49.58 11.96 -15.88
C MET A 107 50.21 12.71 -17.05
N SER A 108 49.82 13.96 -17.31
CA SER A 108 50.47 14.78 -18.33
C SER A 108 51.91 15.21 -17.95
N TYR A 109 52.26 15.16 -16.67
CA TYR A 109 53.58 15.57 -16.16
C TYR A 109 54.19 14.61 -15.12
N ASP A 110 53.40 13.71 -14.52
CA ASP A 110 53.85 12.69 -13.58
C ASP A 110 53.44 11.29 -14.08
N HIS A 111 54.44 10.52 -14.53
CA HIS A 111 54.29 9.18 -15.02
C HIS A 111 54.63 8.12 -13.96
N SER A 112 54.51 8.42 -12.69
CA SER A 112 54.81 7.48 -11.60
C SER A 112 53.84 6.27 -11.63
N GLU A 113 54.37 5.11 -11.28
CA GLU A 113 53.52 3.89 -11.15
C GLU A 113 52.38 4.07 -10.16
N GLN A 114 52.54 4.92 -9.16
CA GLN A 114 51.50 5.20 -8.17
C GLN A 114 50.29 5.88 -8.81
N VAL A 115 50.51 6.92 -9.63
CA VAL A 115 49.43 7.65 -10.33
C VAL A 115 48.73 6.72 -11.30
N MET A 116 49.46 5.91 -12.07
CA MET A 116 48.88 4.95 -13.00
C MET A 116 48.04 3.86 -12.32
N ASN A 117 48.57 3.26 -11.24
CA ASN A 117 47.85 2.21 -10.50
C ASN A 117 46.59 2.75 -9.80
N GLU A 118 46.61 3.97 -9.27
CA GLU A 118 45.45 4.63 -8.69
C GLU A 118 44.37 4.85 -9.77
N TYR A 119 44.75 5.37 -10.94
CA TYR A 119 43.85 5.61 -12.05
C TYR A 119 43.20 4.30 -12.55
N ASP A 120 43.99 3.25 -12.75
CA ASP A 120 43.48 1.94 -13.18
C ASP A 120 42.51 1.35 -12.17
N SER A 121 42.82 1.43 -10.87
CA SER A 121 41.92 0.95 -9.81
C SER A 121 40.60 1.72 -9.77
N LEU A 122 40.65 3.06 -9.93
CA LEU A 122 39.44 3.89 -9.95
C LEU A 122 38.61 3.64 -11.22
N THR A 123 39.28 3.49 -12.37
CA THR A 123 38.63 3.16 -13.65
C THR A 123 37.91 1.83 -13.56
N GLN A 124 38.57 0.82 -12.98
CA GLN A 124 37.93 -0.47 -12.76
C GLN A 124 36.69 -0.36 -11.89
N ARG A 125 36.78 0.34 -10.72
CA ARG A 125 35.64 0.55 -9.81
C ARG A 125 34.50 1.34 -10.46
N PHE A 126 34.84 2.34 -11.27
CA PHE A 126 33.88 3.16 -11.99
C PHE A 126 33.13 2.32 -13.04
N ASN A 127 33.84 1.47 -13.79
CA ASN A 127 33.28 0.55 -14.77
C ASN A 127 32.42 -0.54 -14.10
N GLU A 128 32.88 -1.15 -13.00
CA GLU A 128 32.11 -2.17 -12.25
C GLU A 128 30.76 -1.65 -11.75
N LYS A 129 30.67 -0.34 -11.49
CA LYS A 129 29.42 0.32 -11.08
C LYS A 129 28.66 0.96 -12.25
N ASP A 130 29.04 0.66 -13.49
CA ASP A 130 28.44 1.25 -14.70
C ASP A 130 28.39 2.78 -14.64
N GLY A 131 29.52 3.39 -14.23
CA GLY A 131 29.62 4.79 -13.87
C GLY A 131 29.24 5.76 -15.00
N PHE A 132 29.40 5.39 -16.26
CA PHE A 132 28.99 6.25 -17.37
C PHE A 132 27.48 6.35 -17.59
N SER A 133 26.71 5.46 -16.98
CA SER A 133 25.25 5.36 -17.21
C SER A 133 24.42 6.23 -16.27
N TYR A 134 24.98 6.72 -15.13
CA TYR A 134 24.17 7.42 -14.11
C TYR A 134 23.39 8.62 -14.64
N PRO A 135 23.89 9.48 -15.56
CA PRO A 135 23.09 10.62 -16.02
C PRO A 135 21.83 10.17 -16.77
N SER A 136 21.96 9.15 -17.61
CA SER A 136 20.82 8.60 -18.35
C SER A 136 19.85 7.83 -17.44
N ARG A 137 20.36 7.17 -16.40
CA ARG A 137 19.52 6.50 -15.37
C ARG A 137 18.68 7.51 -14.60
N ILE A 138 19.28 8.64 -14.17
CA ILE A 138 18.57 9.73 -13.48
C ILE A 138 17.42 10.23 -14.37
N VAL A 139 17.72 10.61 -15.61
CA VAL A 139 16.70 11.12 -16.55
C VAL A 139 15.60 10.08 -16.79
N GLY A 140 15.98 8.80 -16.99
CA GLY A 140 15.03 7.71 -17.22
C GLY A 140 14.08 7.49 -16.05
N VAL A 141 14.60 7.47 -14.81
CA VAL A 141 13.79 7.27 -13.62
C VAL A 141 12.91 8.49 -13.32
N LEU A 142 13.44 9.71 -13.45
CA LEU A 142 12.65 10.93 -13.24
C LEU A 142 11.49 11.02 -14.24
N LYS A 143 11.75 10.77 -15.53
CA LYS A 143 10.69 10.73 -16.58
C LYS A 143 9.68 9.62 -16.29
N GLY A 144 10.15 8.44 -15.90
CA GLY A 144 9.28 7.32 -15.52
C GLY A 144 8.38 7.62 -14.32
N MET A 145 8.85 8.46 -13.40
CA MET A 145 8.06 8.97 -12.26
C MET A 145 7.16 10.17 -12.61
N GLY A 146 7.06 10.53 -13.90
CA GLY A 146 6.15 11.58 -14.39
C GLY A 146 6.67 13.00 -14.25
N PHE A 147 8.00 13.19 -14.15
CA PHE A 147 8.62 14.51 -14.28
C PHE A 147 9.01 14.76 -15.74
N VAL A 148 8.69 15.94 -16.27
CA VAL A 148 9.15 16.40 -17.59
C VAL A 148 10.50 17.09 -17.45
N GLU A 149 11.26 17.23 -18.55
CA GLU A 149 12.61 17.80 -18.48
C GLU A 149 12.63 19.24 -17.94
N GLU A 150 11.59 20.01 -18.20
CA GLU A 150 11.42 21.36 -17.69
C GLU A 150 11.29 21.39 -16.16
N ASP A 151 10.82 20.31 -15.54
CA ASP A 151 10.70 20.20 -14.09
C ASP A 151 12.05 19.99 -13.41
N PHE A 152 13.05 19.44 -14.10
CA PHE A 152 14.32 19.04 -13.50
C PHE A 152 15.05 20.17 -12.80
N GLN A 153 14.84 21.42 -13.26
CA GLN A 153 15.42 22.63 -12.70
C GLN A 153 14.56 23.27 -11.61
N LYS A 154 13.37 22.76 -11.34
CA LYS A 154 12.51 23.24 -10.24
C LYS A 154 13.10 22.86 -8.90
N TYR A 155 12.98 23.76 -7.95
CA TYR A 155 13.42 23.49 -6.57
C TYR A 155 12.42 22.57 -5.85
N VAL A 156 12.93 21.75 -4.93
CA VAL A 156 12.12 20.82 -4.15
C VAL A 156 11.03 21.52 -3.32
N HIS A 157 11.28 22.75 -2.84
CA HIS A 157 10.28 23.50 -2.09
C HIS A 157 9.07 23.91 -2.93
N GLU A 158 9.19 24.00 -4.26
CA GLU A 158 8.10 24.32 -5.19
C GLU A 158 7.17 23.13 -5.47
N LEU A 159 7.59 21.91 -5.09
CA LEU A 159 6.87 20.67 -5.36
C LEU A 159 5.68 20.47 -4.42
N SER A 160 4.58 19.96 -4.98
CA SER A 160 3.46 19.43 -4.19
C SER A 160 3.88 18.22 -3.35
N GLY A 161 3.10 17.87 -2.31
CA GLY A 161 3.37 16.69 -1.49
C GLY A 161 3.50 15.39 -2.30
N GLY A 162 2.60 15.17 -3.26
CA GLY A 162 2.67 14.00 -4.14
C GLY A 162 3.89 14.00 -5.06
N GLN A 163 4.34 15.17 -5.55
CA GLN A 163 5.58 15.28 -6.33
C GLN A 163 6.81 14.99 -5.47
N LYS A 164 6.84 15.45 -4.21
CA LYS A 164 7.91 15.13 -3.25
C LYS A 164 7.99 13.62 -3.00
N THR A 165 6.85 12.97 -2.80
CA THR A 165 6.80 11.49 -2.65
C THR A 165 7.36 10.79 -3.88
N ARG A 166 7.00 11.23 -5.09
CA ARG A 166 7.53 10.67 -6.35
C ARG A 166 9.04 10.87 -6.48
N LEU A 167 9.56 12.03 -6.08
CA LEU A 167 11.00 12.30 -6.09
C LEU A 167 11.75 11.38 -5.09
N CYS A 168 11.21 11.20 -3.87
CA CYS A 168 11.78 10.27 -2.91
C CYS A 168 11.80 8.83 -3.43
N LEU A 169 10.70 8.40 -4.06
CA LEU A 169 10.66 7.10 -4.68
C LEU A 169 11.70 6.98 -5.81
N ALA A 170 11.83 8.01 -6.66
CA ALA A 170 12.86 8.03 -7.70
C ALA A 170 14.28 7.89 -7.13
N LYS A 171 14.63 8.64 -6.08
CA LYS A 171 15.93 8.50 -5.37
C LYS A 171 16.14 7.07 -4.89
N LEU A 172 15.15 6.52 -4.22
CA LEU A 172 15.20 5.17 -3.65
C LEU A 172 15.39 4.09 -4.73
N LEU A 173 14.74 4.25 -5.90
CA LEU A 173 14.95 3.35 -7.03
C LEU A 173 16.37 3.48 -7.61
N LEU A 174 16.94 4.70 -7.66
CA LEU A 174 18.30 4.94 -8.15
C LEU A 174 19.37 4.37 -7.22
N GLU A 175 19.12 4.33 -5.90
CA GLU A 175 20.03 3.75 -4.89
C GLU A 175 20.21 2.24 -5.02
N GLU A 176 19.23 1.54 -5.59
CA GLU A 176 19.24 0.07 -5.77
C GLU A 176 19.65 -0.72 -4.52
N PRO A 177 19.01 -0.50 -3.34
CA PRO A 177 19.40 -1.15 -2.09
C PRO A 177 19.26 -2.68 -2.18
N LYS A 178 20.01 -3.42 -1.33
CA LYS A 178 19.90 -4.90 -1.24
C LYS A 178 18.49 -5.36 -0.84
N LEU A 179 17.78 -4.55 -0.06
CA LEU A 179 16.36 -4.75 0.26
C LEU A 179 15.61 -3.45 0.08
N LEU A 180 14.69 -3.44 -0.86
CA LEU A 180 13.77 -2.32 -1.10
C LEU A 180 12.47 -2.60 -0.37
N VAL A 181 12.03 -1.66 0.47
CA VAL A 181 10.77 -1.76 1.24
C VAL A 181 9.86 -0.61 0.83
N LEU A 182 8.68 -0.96 0.33
CA LEU A 182 7.70 0.00 -0.18
C LEU A 182 6.37 -0.17 0.55
N ASP A 183 5.90 0.88 1.21
CA ASP A 183 4.57 0.93 1.84
C ASP A 183 3.65 1.80 1.01
N GLU A 184 2.62 1.19 0.39
CA GLU A 184 1.63 1.83 -0.50
C GLU A 184 2.26 2.71 -1.61
N PRO A 185 3.22 2.18 -2.41
CA PRO A 185 3.97 2.98 -3.37
C PRO A 185 3.13 3.49 -4.55
N THR A 186 1.97 2.91 -4.79
CA THR A 186 1.05 3.32 -5.86
C THR A 186 0.24 4.57 -5.52
N ASN A 187 0.22 4.98 -4.24
CA ASN A 187 -0.45 6.19 -3.83
C ASN A 187 0.20 7.42 -4.48
N HIS A 188 -0.60 8.34 -4.97
CA HIS A 188 -0.18 9.57 -5.65
C HIS A 188 0.52 9.38 -7.01
N LEU A 189 0.58 8.14 -7.54
CA LEU A 189 1.05 7.86 -8.89
C LEU A 189 -0.12 7.84 -9.88
N ASP A 190 0.13 8.31 -11.09
CA ASP A 190 -0.78 8.10 -12.21
C ASP A 190 -0.51 6.76 -12.91
N SER A 191 -1.32 6.41 -13.89
CA SER A 191 -1.22 5.13 -14.59
C SER A 191 0.10 4.91 -15.30
N GLN A 192 0.74 5.99 -15.81
CA GLN A 192 2.02 5.89 -16.48
C GLN A 192 3.14 5.62 -15.49
N ALA A 193 3.19 6.35 -14.38
CA ALA A 193 4.16 6.14 -13.31
C ALA A 193 3.99 4.77 -12.64
N ILE A 194 2.76 4.27 -12.46
CA ILE A 194 2.50 2.92 -11.97
C ILE A 194 3.07 1.88 -12.95
N SER A 195 2.78 2.01 -14.24
CA SER A 195 3.30 1.07 -15.27
C SER A 195 4.82 1.09 -15.34
N PHE A 196 5.45 2.26 -15.18
CA PHE A 196 6.90 2.37 -15.08
C PHE A 196 7.43 1.64 -13.84
N LEU A 197 6.84 1.88 -12.66
CA LEU A 197 7.22 1.26 -11.40
C LEU A 197 7.09 -0.27 -11.47
N GLU A 198 6.00 -0.78 -12.02
CA GLU A 198 5.80 -2.22 -12.24
C GLU A 198 6.94 -2.83 -13.08
N ASN A 199 7.26 -2.21 -14.22
CA ASN A 199 8.31 -2.69 -15.10
C ASN A 199 9.69 -2.61 -14.44
N TYR A 200 9.97 -1.54 -13.70
CA TYR A 200 11.21 -1.38 -12.95
C TYR A 200 11.36 -2.49 -11.88
N LEU A 201 10.32 -2.70 -11.07
CA LEU A 201 10.32 -3.69 -9.99
C LEU A 201 10.34 -5.14 -10.52
N LYS A 202 9.73 -5.42 -11.67
CA LYS A 202 9.91 -6.72 -12.35
C LYS A 202 11.37 -7.01 -12.67
N GLY A 203 12.10 -6.00 -13.15
CA GLY A 203 13.54 -6.09 -13.48
C GLY A 203 14.47 -5.98 -12.27
N TYR A 204 13.96 -5.60 -11.10
CA TYR A 204 14.76 -5.37 -9.91
C TYR A 204 15.50 -6.66 -9.48
N LYS A 205 16.83 -6.59 -9.38
CA LYS A 205 17.66 -7.78 -9.11
C LYS A 205 17.73 -8.17 -7.65
N ASN A 206 17.54 -7.21 -6.75
CA ASN A 206 17.65 -7.40 -5.30
C ASN A 206 16.28 -7.74 -4.67
N ALA A 207 16.26 -7.94 -3.36
CA ALA A 207 15.03 -8.26 -2.65
C ALA A 207 14.08 -7.06 -2.56
N LEU A 208 12.78 -7.36 -2.58
CA LEU A 208 11.68 -6.40 -2.48
C LEU A 208 10.69 -6.86 -1.42
N ILE A 209 10.27 -5.94 -0.57
CA ILE A 209 9.06 -6.09 0.25
C ILE A 209 8.10 -4.96 -0.13
N VAL A 210 6.87 -5.31 -0.46
CA VAL A 210 5.84 -4.33 -0.79
C VAL A 210 4.58 -4.57 0.03
N VAL A 211 4.00 -3.49 0.53
CA VAL A 211 2.64 -3.44 1.06
C VAL A 211 1.82 -2.63 0.08
N SER A 212 0.72 -3.14 -0.42
CA SER A 212 -0.21 -2.40 -1.27
C SER A 212 -1.64 -2.95 -1.15
N HIS A 213 -2.61 -2.10 -1.42
CA HIS A 213 -4.01 -2.47 -1.59
C HIS A 213 -4.35 -2.79 -3.06
N ASP A 214 -3.47 -2.45 -3.99
CA ASP A 214 -3.62 -2.76 -5.41
C ASP A 214 -3.22 -4.22 -5.68
N ARG A 215 -4.23 -5.06 -5.87
CA ARG A 215 -4.06 -6.50 -6.10
C ARG A 215 -3.33 -6.79 -7.41
N TYR A 216 -3.59 -5.99 -8.44
CA TYR A 216 -2.94 -6.15 -9.73
C TYR A 216 -1.44 -5.83 -9.60
N PHE A 217 -1.10 -4.72 -8.96
CA PHE A 217 0.28 -4.34 -8.69
C PHE A 217 1.03 -5.45 -7.92
N ILE A 218 0.43 -5.96 -6.82
CA ILE A 218 1.01 -7.07 -6.05
C ILE A 218 1.27 -8.29 -6.92
N ASP A 219 0.27 -8.71 -7.72
CA ASP A 219 0.39 -9.91 -8.57
C ASP A 219 1.50 -9.79 -9.61
N VAL A 220 1.72 -8.56 -10.10
CA VAL A 220 2.73 -8.25 -11.11
C VAL A 220 4.14 -8.22 -10.54
N VAL A 221 4.34 -7.68 -9.32
CA VAL A 221 5.69 -7.41 -8.78
C VAL A 221 6.17 -8.44 -7.78
N SER A 222 5.28 -9.27 -7.20
CA SER A 222 5.66 -10.25 -6.18
C SER A 222 5.59 -11.70 -6.66
N ASN A 223 6.41 -12.55 -6.03
CA ASN A 223 6.41 -14.00 -6.21
C ASN A 223 6.16 -14.77 -4.91
N LYS A 224 6.07 -14.05 -3.79
CA LYS A 224 5.84 -14.60 -2.47
C LYS A 224 4.90 -13.68 -1.69
N ILE A 225 3.93 -14.26 -1.02
CA ILE A 225 2.96 -13.54 -0.19
C ILE A 225 3.18 -13.87 1.27
N ILE A 226 3.20 -12.84 2.12
CA ILE A 226 3.13 -12.99 3.57
C ILE A 226 1.81 -12.36 4.02
N GLU A 227 0.91 -13.20 4.48
CA GLU A 227 -0.36 -12.75 5.04
C GLU A 227 -0.24 -12.54 6.54
N ILE A 228 -0.65 -11.37 7.03
CA ILE A 228 -0.79 -11.10 8.46
C ILE A 228 -2.29 -11.16 8.80
N GLU A 229 -2.67 -12.18 9.58
CA GLU A 229 -4.03 -12.42 10.03
C GLU A 229 -4.04 -12.74 11.52
N ASN A 230 -4.84 -12.05 12.32
CA ASN A 230 -4.99 -12.25 13.78
C ASN A 230 -3.65 -12.17 14.56
N GLY A 231 -2.73 -11.36 14.07
CA GLY A 231 -1.40 -11.17 14.65
C GLY A 231 -0.42 -12.29 14.35
N LYS A 232 -0.73 -13.20 13.42
CA LYS A 232 0.15 -14.27 12.94
C LYS A 232 0.50 -14.08 11.49
N SER A 233 1.66 -14.61 11.06
CA SER A 233 2.06 -14.59 9.66
C SER A 233 1.92 -15.96 9.00
N HIS A 234 1.45 -15.96 7.76
CA HIS A 234 1.40 -17.13 6.89
C HIS A 234 2.12 -16.83 5.58
N SER A 235 3.06 -17.67 5.19
CA SER A 235 3.85 -17.48 3.97
C SER A 235 3.36 -18.40 2.85
N TYR A 236 3.19 -17.83 1.66
CA TYR A 236 2.78 -18.53 0.44
C TYR A 236 3.79 -18.22 -0.66
N ASN A 237 4.39 -19.27 -1.25
CA ASN A 237 5.33 -19.15 -2.36
C ASN A 237 4.57 -19.15 -3.69
N CYS A 238 3.75 -18.16 -3.90
CA CYS A 238 2.93 -18.02 -5.12
C CYS A 238 2.56 -16.55 -5.35
N ARG A 239 1.99 -16.22 -6.50
CA ARG A 239 1.44 -14.91 -6.82
C ARG A 239 0.10 -14.68 -6.14
N TYR A 240 -0.38 -13.43 -6.17
CA TYR A 240 -1.60 -13.04 -5.47
C TYR A 240 -2.85 -13.79 -5.96
N GLU A 241 -2.99 -14.02 -7.26
CA GLU A 241 -4.13 -14.74 -7.81
C GLU A 241 -4.20 -16.18 -7.28
N GLU A 242 -3.10 -16.91 -7.33
CA GLU A 242 -2.99 -18.27 -6.79
C GLU A 242 -3.23 -18.32 -5.29
N TYR A 243 -2.63 -17.36 -4.54
CA TYR A 243 -2.90 -17.20 -3.10
C TYR A 243 -4.39 -17.04 -2.83
N SER A 244 -5.08 -16.17 -3.57
CA SER A 244 -6.52 -15.92 -3.39
C SER A 244 -7.35 -17.18 -3.55
N ILE A 245 -7.01 -18.04 -4.52
CA ILE A 245 -7.67 -19.34 -4.75
C ILE A 245 -7.36 -20.30 -3.59
N GLN A 246 -6.09 -20.45 -3.23
CA GLN A 246 -5.67 -21.32 -2.12
C GLN A 246 -6.36 -20.93 -0.80
N LYS A 247 -6.39 -19.63 -0.47
CA LYS A 247 -7.02 -19.10 0.75
C LYS A 247 -8.52 -19.37 0.79
N ARG A 248 -9.22 -19.18 -0.32
CA ARG A 248 -10.67 -19.52 -0.42
C ARG A 248 -10.92 -21.01 -0.20
N THR A 249 -10.10 -21.83 -0.82
CA THR A 249 -10.23 -23.28 -0.69
C THR A 249 -9.95 -23.73 0.75
N GLN A 250 -8.88 -23.25 1.36
CA GLN A 250 -8.53 -23.57 2.74
C GLN A 250 -9.63 -23.16 3.71
N ARG A 251 -10.16 -21.94 3.58
CA ARG A 251 -11.28 -21.47 4.43
C ARG A 251 -12.53 -22.32 4.27
N ALA A 252 -12.84 -22.78 3.05
CA ALA A 252 -14.00 -23.67 2.82
C ALA A 252 -13.79 -25.02 3.53
N ILE A 253 -12.57 -25.55 3.52
CA ILE A 253 -12.20 -26.77 4.23
C ILE A 253 -12.33 -26.57 5.75
N ASP A 254 -11.73 -25.49 6.28
CA ASP A 254 -11.75 -25.18 7.73
C ASP A 254 -13.18 -24.98 8.23
N LEU A 255 -14.02 -24.29 7.48
CA LEU A 255 -15.44 -24.14 7.80
C LEU A 255 -16.17 -25.48 7.82
N LYS A 256 -15.87 -26.37 6.87
CA LYS A 256 -16.46 -27.72 6.83
C LYS A 256 -16.02 -28.53 8.04
N HIS A 257 -14.74 -28.47 8.43
CA HIS A 257 -14.22 -29.14 9.62
C HIS A 257 -14.91 -28.63 10.89
N TYR A 258 -15.02 -27.31 11.04
CA TYR A 258 -15.73 -26.70 12.16
C TYR A 258 -17.20 -27.18 12.24
N ILE A 259 -17.94 -27.10 11.12
CA ILE A 259 -19.36 -27.53 11.07
C ILE A 259 -19.50 -29.02 11.43
N ASN A 260 -18.61 -29.87 10.94
CA ASN A 260 -18.64 -31.30 11.25
C ASN A 260 -18.36 -31.56 12.72
N GLN A 261 -17.36 -30.90 13.30
CA GLN A 261 -17.07 -31.02 14.71
C GLN A 261 -18.22 -30.53 15.59
N GLN A 262 -18.86 -29.40 15.24
CA GLN A 262 -20.04 -28.90 15.98
C GLN A 262 -21.21 -29.89 15.93
N LYS A 263 -21.43 -30.56 14.79
CA LYS A 263 -22.44 -31.63 14.67
C LYS A 263 -22.12 -32.84 15.56
N GLU A 264 -20.84 -33.21 15.63
CA GLU A 264 -20.38 -34.30 16.48
C GLU A 264 -20.55 -33.97 17.97
N ILE A 265 -20.09 -32.78 18.39
CA ILE A 265 -20.25 -32.27 19.76
C ILE A 265 -21.73 -32.27 20.15
N LYS A 266 -22.62 -31.77 19.26
CA LYS A 266 -24.07 -31.77 19.52
C LYS A 266 -24.63 -33.14 19.69
N LYS A 267 -24.26 -34.12 18.84
CA LYS A 267 -24.71 -35.52 18.96
C LYS A 267 -24.25 -36.17 20.27
N ILE A 268 -23.01 -35.92 20.69
CA ILE A 268 -22.49 -36.43 21.98
C ILE A 268 -23.28 -35.82 23.14
N GLN A 269 -23.55 -34.49 23.07
CA GLN A 269 -24.34 -33.81 24.12
C GLN A 269 -25.77 -34.35 24.23
N GLU A 270 -26.49 -34.46 23.12
CA GLU A 270 -27.83 -35.04 23.07
C GLU A 270 -27.85 -36.45 23.61
N SER A 271 -26.81 -37.25 23.33
CA SER A 271 -26.68 -38.62 23.88
C SER A 271 -26.44 -38.61 25.39
N ILE A 272 -25.66 -37.67 25.91
CA ILE A 272 -25.43 -37.50 27.36
C ILE A 272 -26.76 -37.15 28.05
N ASP A 273 -27.50 -36.17 27.49
CA ASP A 273 -28.76 -35.71 28.04
C ASP A 273 -29.81 -36.86 28.08
N THR A 274 -29.88 -37.65 26.98
CA THR A 274 -30.74 -38.83 26.92
C THR A 274 -30.34 -39.89 27.96
N LEU A 275 -29.02 -40.16 28.13
CA LEU A 275 -28.58 -41.14 29.12
C LEU A 275 -28.85 -40.69 30.56
N LYS A 276 -28.75 -39.41 30.85
CA LYS A 276 -29.08 -38.81 32.14
C LYS A 276 -30.58 -38.86 32.44
N SER A 277 -31.45 -38.71 31.46
CA SER A 277 -32.90 -38.74 31.63
C SER A 277 -33.41 -40.11 32.12
N PHE A 278 -32.70 -41.20 31.80
CA PHE A 278 -33.08 -42.56 32.26
C PHE A 278 -32.86 -42.82 33.75
N ASN A 279 -32.14 -41.95 34.48
CA ASN A 279 -31.87 -41.99 35.91
C ASN A 279 -31.48 -43.37 36.50
N ARG A 280 -30.82 -44.24 35.70
CA ARG A 280 -30.33 -45.55 36.10
C ARG A 280 -28.79 -45.46 36.29
N GLU A 281 -28.28 -46.09 37.36
CA GLU A 281 -26.83 -46.02 37.70
C GLU A 281 -25.91 -46.39 36.53
N LYS A 282 -26.26 -47.42 35.74
CA LYS A 282 -25.53 -47.85 34.54
C LYS A 282 -25.55 -46.82 33.44
N SER A 283 -26.67 -46.07 33.28
CA SER A 283 -26.81 -44.99 32.30
C SER A 283 -26.03 -43.75 32.69
N ILE A 284 -25.98 -43.43 34.00
CA ILE A 284 -25.19 -42.34 34.56
C ILE A 284 -23.71 -42.57 34.31
N LYS A 285 -23.17 -43.77 34.62
CA LYS A 285 -21.74 -44.11 34.37
C LYS A 285 -21.38 -44.00 32.87
N ARG A 286 -22.31 -44.33 31.96
CA ARG A 286 -22.12 -44.15 30.51
C ARG A 286 -22.16 -42.68 30.10
N ALA A 287 -23.01 -41.87 30.72
CA ALA A 287 -23.03 -40.41 30.50
C ALA A 287 -21.73 -39.78 30.95
N GLU A 288 -21.20 -40.08 32.14
CA GLU A 288 -19.91 -39.61 32.63
C GLU A 288 -18.73 -39.98 31.71
N SER A 289 -18.74 -41.20 31.14
CA SER A 289 -17.72 -41.62 30.17
C SER A 289 -17.76 -40.75 28.88
N LYS A 290 -18.96 -40.41 28.39
CA LYS A 290 -19.13 -39.54 27.23
C LYS A 290 -18.79 -38.08 27.55
N GLU A 291 -19.06 -37.60 28.75
CA GLU A 291 -18.60 -36.27 29.20
C GLU A 291 -17.09 -36.17 29.21
N LYS A 292 -16.40 -37.20 29.72
CA LYS A 292 -14.94 -37.27 29.63
C LYS A 292 -14.42 -37.30 28.20
N GLN A 293 -15.14 -37.96 27.29
CA GLN A 293 -14.81 -37.93 25.85
C GLN A 293 -15.01 -36.55 25.28
N LEU A 294 -16.12 -35.87 25.58
CA LEU A 294 -16.41 -34.50 25.13
C LEU A 294 -15.38 -33.49 25.66
N ALA A 295 -14.93 -33.66 26.91
CA ALA A 295 -13.93 -32.78 27.51
C ALA A 295 -12.52 -32.93 26.88
N LYS A 296 -12.25 -34.06 26.22
CA LYS A 296 -10.96 -34.30 25.51
C LYS A 296 -10.96 -33.78 24.08
N ILE A 297 -12.11 -33.38 23.54
CA ILE A 297 -12.19 -32.82 22.17
C ILE A 297 -11.58 -31.40 22.17
N GLU A 298 -10.46 -31.23 21.49
CA GLU A 298 -9.93 -29.91 21.19
C GLU A 298 -10.91 -29.19 20.26
N ARG A 299 -11.46 -28.10 20.76
CA ARG A 299 -12.44 -27.33 19.99
C ARG A 299 -11.74 -26.52 18.90
N ILE A 300 -12.16 -26.71 17.65
CA ILE A 300 -11.76 -25.89 16.54
C ILE A 300 -12.49 -24.56 16.66
N ASP A 301 -11.75 -23.48 16.64
CA ASP A 301 -12.33 -22.14 16.61
C ASP A 301 -13.07 -21.93 15.28
N ARG A 302 -14.18 -21.22 15.35
CA ARG A 302 -14.89 -20.86 14.12
C ARG A 302 -13.98 -20.01 13.24
N PRO A 303 -13.73 -20.42 11.98
CA PRO A 303 -13.03 -19.55 11.03
C PRO A 303 -13.74 -18.20 10.99
N GLU A 304 -12.99 -17.13 11.23
CA GLU A 304 -13.55 -15.79 11.20
C GLU A 304 -14.17 -15.54 9.82
N ASN A 305 -15.40 -15.06 9.81
CA ASN A 305 -15.98 -14.56 8.58
C ASN A 305 -15.03 -13.45 8.07
N LEU A 306 -14.73 -13.48 6.77
CA LEU A 306 -14.21 -12.28 6.13
C LEU A 306 -15.07 -11.12 6.62
N PRO A 307 -14.49 -9.97 7.00
CA PRO A 307 -15.31 -8.80 7.28
C PRO A 307 -16.27 -8.70 6.11
N SER A 308 -17.56 -8.86 6.42
CA SER A 308 -18.60 -8.75 5.40
C SER A 308 -18.35 -7.43 4.71
N ALA A 309 -18.22 -7.45 3.39
CA ALA A 309 -18.14 -6.22 2.64
C ALA A 309 -19.24 -5.32 3.16
N ILE A 310 -18.90 -4.14 3.65
CA ILE A 310 -19.90 -3.17 4.09
C ILE A 310 -20.80 -2.95 2.89
N THR A 311 -22.02 -3.46 2.96
CA THR A 311 -23.01 -3.25 1.91
C THR A 311 -23.68 -1.93 2.24
N VAL A 312 -23.14 -0.84 1.70
CA VAL A 312 -23.79 0.46 1.78
C VAL A 312 -24.85 0.50 0.68
N GLN A 313 -26.09 0.58 1.08
CA GLN A 313 -27.23 0.72 0.16
C GLN A 313 -27.78 2.13 0.29
N PHE A 314 -27.57 2.94 -0.74
CA PHE A 314 -28.14 4.28 -0.82
C PHE A 314 -29.53 4.17 -1.45
N THR A 315 -30.57 4.47 -0.68
CA THR A 315 -31.95 4.57 -1.19
C THR A 315 -32.35 6.04 -1.18
N PRO A 316 -32.53 6.67 -2.37
CA PRO A 316 -32.96 8.07 -2.42
C PRO A 316 -34.37 8.22 -1.88
N ALA A 317 -34.64 9.27 -1.14
CA ALA A 317 -36.00 9.60 -0.65
C ALA A 317 -36.95 9.88 -1.82
N ILE A 318 -36.45 10.48 -2.89
CA ILE A 318 -37.18 10.74 -4.15
C ILE A 318 -36.28 10.26 -5.29
N GLU A 319 -36.84 9.50 -6.21
CA GLU A 319 -36.07 9.05 -7.37
C GLU A 319 -35.79 10.21 -8.34
N SER A 320 -34.56 10.29 -8.82
CA SER A 320 -34.17 11.26 -9.85
C SER A 320 -34.80 10.96 -11.21
N GLY A 321 -34.93 11.98 -12.05
CA GLY A 321 -35.27 11.79 -13.45
C GLY A 321 -34.25 10.95 -14.21
N TYR A 322 -34.54 10.61 -15.47
CA TYR A 322 -33.67 9.81 -16.33
C TYR A 322 -32.35 10.53 -16.66
N ASP A 323 -32.47 11.83 -16.99
CA ASP A 323 -31.31 12.69 -17.19
C ASP A 323 -30.80 13.17 -15.83
N VAL A 324 -29.54 12.83 -15.49
CA VAL A 324 -28.95 13.15 -14.18
C VAL A 324 -28.04 14.37 -14.27
N LEU A 325 -27.12 14.40 -15.21
CA LEU A 325 -26.18 15.49 -15.38
C LEU A 325 -25.89 15.71 -16.86
N LYS A 326 -25.99 16.96 -17.29
CA LYS A 326 -25.60 17.39 -18.62
C LYS A 326 -24.66 18.59 -18.54
N VAL A 327 -23.49 18.43 -19.09
CA VAL A 327 -22.45 19.46 -19.19
C VAL A 327 -22.24 19.75 -20.64
N ASN A 328 -22.29 21.02 -21.01
CA ASN A 328 -22.08 21.47 -22.38
C ASN A 328 -20.99 22.53 -22.41
N ASP A 329 -19.96 22.26 -23.19
CA ASP A 329 -18.89 23.21 -23.54
C ASP A 329 -18.21 23.84 -22.32
N LEU A 330 -17.99 23.02 -21.26
CA LEU A 330 -17.39 23.50 -20.02
C LEU A 330 -15.89 23.72 -20.22
N SER A 331 -15.44 24.93 -19.88
CA SER A 331 -14.02 25.28 -19.92
C SER A 331 -13.62 25.97 -18.64
N MET A 332 -12.38 25.68 -18.21
CA MET A 332 -11.80 26.22 -16.99
C MET A 332 -10.36 26.65 -17.19
N ARG A 333 -10.05 27.85 -16.71
CA ARG A 333 -8.72 28.46 -16.77
C ARG A 333 -8.35 29.04 -15.39
N TYR A 334 -7.11 28.91 -15.03
CA TYR A 334 -6.44 29.73 -14.04
C TYR A 334 -5.43 30.63 -14.79
N ASP A 335 -4.17 30.62 -14.41
CA ASP A 335 -3.10 31.25 -15.19
C ASP A 335 -2.88 30.55 -16.54
N GLN A 336 -3.18 29.23 -16.55
CA GLN A 336 -3.16 28.38 -17.76
C GLN A 336 -4.50 27.70 -17.97
N ILE A 337 -4.74 27.25 -19.20
CA ILE A 337 -5.94 26.44 -19.53
C ILE A 337 -5.83 25.10 -18.81
N VAL A 338 -6.86 24.76 -18.02
CA VAL A 338 -6.94 23.46 -17.34
C VAL A 338 -7.65 22.45 -18.21
N PHE A 339 -8.82 22.81 -18.74
CA PHE A 339 -9.54 22.03 -19.75
C PHE A 339 -10.47 22.92 -20.53
N GLU A 340 -10.75 22.53 -21.77
CA GLU A 340 -11.65 23.23 -22.70
C GLU A 340 -12.64 22.26 -23.33
N HIS A 341 -13.81 22.77 -23.67
CA HIS A 341 -14.84 22.08 -24.45
C HIS A 341 -15.28 20.73 -23.85
N CYS A 342 -15.28 20.61 -22.49
CA CYS A 342 -15.69 19.37 -21.80
C CYS A 342 -17.22 19.21 -21.94
N ASN A 343 -17.64 18.05 -22.46
CA ASN A 343 -19.03 17.67 -22.61
C ASN A 343 -19.28 16.34 -21.91
N LEU A 344 -20.32 16.29 -21.05
CA LEU A 344 -20.75 15.10 -20.34
C LEU A 344 -22.27 14.97 -20.41
N ASP A 345 -22.77 13.77 -20.59
CA ASP A 345 -24.20 13.46 -20.52
C ASP A 345 -24.37 12.15 -19.74
N ILE A 346 -24.82 12.25 -18.47
CA ILE A 346 -24.90 11.13 -17.54
C ILE A 346 -26.38 10.83 -17.25
N LYS A 347 -26.75 9.57 -17.43
CA LYS A 347 -28.11 9.05 -17.22
C LYS A 347 -28.20 8.30 -15.90
N LYS A 348 -29.42 8.11 -15.41
CA LYS A 348 -29.73 7.33 -14.21
C LYS A 348 -29.15 5.92 -14.30
N GLY A 349 -28.39 5.53 -13.29
CA GLY A 349 -27.77 4.21 -13.19
C GLY A 349 -26.42 4.07 -13.90
N GLU A 350 -25.95 5.08 -14.63
CA GLU A 350 -24.61 5.06 -15.23
C GLU A 350 -23.53 5.24 -14.18
N ARG A 351 -22.40 4.59 -14.43
CA ARG A 351 -21.15 4.75 -13.67
C ARG A 351 -20.08 5.26 -14.60
N VAL A 352 -19.63 6.48 -14.35
CA VAL A 352 -18.64 7.16 -15.20
C VAL A 352 -17.33 7.28 -14.45
N ALA A 353 -16.23 6.84 -15.08
CA ALA A 353 -14.88 7.03 -14.56
C ALA A 353 -14.16 8.12 -15.36
N ILE A 354 -13.57 9.09 -14.66
CA ILE A 354 -12.72 10.11 -15.27
C ILE A 354 -11.27 9.70 -15.06
N VAL A 355 -10.58 9.42 -16.15
CA VAL A 355 -9.17 8.99 -16.16
C VAL A 355 -8.30 10.05 -16.83
N GLY A 356 -7.03 10.10 -16.46
CA GLY A 356 -6.04 11.03 -16.99
C GLY A 356 -4.85 11.17 -16.05
N GLU A 357 -3.79 11.80 -16.51
CA GLU A 357 -2.57 12.08 -15.77
C GLU A 357 -2.83 12.99 -14.54
N ASN A 358 -1.88 13.02 -13.62
CA ASN A 358 -1.96 13.94 -12.50
C ASN A 358 -1.79 15.39 -12.98
N GLY A 359 -2.62 16.30 -12.45
CA GLY A 359 -2.59 17.71 -12.82
C GLY A 359 -3.46 18.10 -14.02
N VAL A 360 -4.04 17.17 -14.79
CA VAL A 360 -4.89 17.48 -15.95
C VAL A 360 -6.26 18.09 -15.60
N GLY A 361 -6.54 18.37 -14.34
CA GLY A 361 -7.77 19.07 -13.94
C GLY A 361 -8.94 18.17 -13.54
N LYS A 362 -8.74 16.87 -13.27
CA LYS A 362 -9.83 15.97 -12.80
C LYS A 362 -10.54 16.50 -11.57
N THR A 363 -9.80 16.87 -10.54
CA THR A 363 -10.34 17.43 -9.29
C THR A 363 -10.99 18.80 -9.53
N THR A 364 -10.41 19.62 -10.41
CA THR A 364 -10.98 20.91 -10.82
C THR A 364 -12.34 20.72 -11.48
N LEU A 365 -12.46 19.71 -12.36
CA LEU A 365 -13.74 19.38 -12.99
C LEU A 365 -14.78 18.96 -11.92
N PHE A 366 -14.42 18.08 -10.97
CA PHE A 366 -15.34 17.73 -9.88
C PHE A 366 -15.73 18.94 -9.04
N LYS A 367 -14.78 19.79 -8.64
CA LYS A 367 -15.07 21.01 -7.87
C LYS A 367 -15.97 21.99 -8.65
N ALA A 368 -15.81 22.08 -9.97
CA ALA A 368 -16.70 22.88 -10.83
C ALA A 368 -18.10 22.25 -10.90
N LEU A 369 -18.22 20.92 -11.05
CA LEU A 369 -19.51 20.23 -11.07
C LEU A 369 -20.26 20.39 -9.73
N VAL A 370 -19.56 20.36 -8.61
CA VAL A 370 -20.14 20.55 -7.25
C VAL A 370 -20.49 22.02 -6.97
N GLY A 371 -20.01 22.95 -7.81
CA GLY A 371 -20.23 24.39 -7.63
C GLY A 371 -19.30 25.05 -6.62
N GLN A 372 -18.20 24.38 -6.24
CA GLN A 372 -17.16 24.94 -5.37
C GLN A 372 -16.23 25.91 -6.13
N LEU A 373 -16.17 25.77 -7.46
CA LEU A 373 -15.39 26.67 -8.33
C LEU A 373 -16.30 27.35 -9.35
N PRO A 374 -16.10 28.65 -9.59
CA PRO A 374 -16.81 29.34 -10.67
C PRO A 374 -16.36 28.81 -12.02
N ILE A 375 -17.29 28.58 -12.94
CA ILE A 375 -17.02 28.18 -14.32
C ILE A 375 -16.74 29.42 -15.19
N GLU A 376 -15.76 29.34 -16.08
CA GLU A 376 -15.44 30.42 -16.99
C GLU A 376 -16.40 30.42 -18.21
N HIS A 377 -16.60 29.24 -18.80
CA HIS A 377 -17.48 29.07 -19.97
C HIS A 377 -18.22 27.73 -19.87
N GLY A 378 -19.39 27.66 -20.51
CA GLY A 378 -20.19 26.45 -20.56
C GLY A 378 -21.41 26.46 -19.66
N LYS A 379 -22.09 25.31 -19.57
CA LYS A 379 -23.31 25.15 -18.77
C LYS A 379 -23.35 23.78 -18.12
N ILE A 380 -23.65 23.76 -16.82
CA ILE A 380 -23.93 22.54 -16.07
C ILE A 380 -25.43 22.53 -15.78
N ARG A 381 -26.10 21.41 -16.05
CA ARG A 381 -27.52 21.22 -15.77
C ARG A 381 -27.70 19.89 -15.06
N PHE A 382 -28.35 19.92 -13.90
CA PHE A 382 -28.81 18.75 -13.19
C PHE A 382 -30.25 18.43 -13.59
N GLY A 383 -30.57 17.15 -13.64
CA GLY A 383 -31.94 16.67 -13.87
C GLY A 383 -32.85 16.95 -12.69
N SER A 384 -34.15 16.63 -12.86
CA SER A 384 -35.16 16.78 -11.79
C SER A 384 -34.84 15.83 -10.62
N HIS A 385 -34.99 16.37 -9.41
CA HIS A 385 -34.78 15.60 -8.15
C HIS A 385 -33.41 14.93 -8.03
N VAL A 386 -32.37 15.54 -8.59
CA VAL A 386 -30.97 15.08 -8.44
C VAL A 386 -30.39 15.74 -7.19
N GLU A 387 -30.08 14.93 -6.19
CA GLU A 387 -29.27 15.32 -5.04
C GLU A 387 -27.85 14.88 -5.27
N MET A 388 -26.91 15.79 -5.02
CA MET A 388 -25.49 15.55 -5.26
C MET A 388 -24.74 15.42 -3.93
N ALA A 389 -23.94 14.37 -3.80
CA ALA A 389 -22.98 14.24 -2.74
C ALA A 389 -21.56 14.16 -3.31
N TYR A 390 -20.64 14.87 -2.70
CA TYR A 390 -19.24 14.88 -3.06
C TYR A 390 -18.39 14.29 -1.92
N TYR A 391 -17.61 13.26 -2.26
CA TYR A 391 -16.64 12.68 -1.35
C TYR A 391 -15.26 13.21 -1.70
N ASP A 392 -14.72 14.07 -0.85
CA ASP A 392 -13.44 14.72 -1.05
C ASP A 392 -12.28 13.83 -0.58
N GLN A 393 -11.15 13.96 -1.25
CA GLN A 393 -9.93 13.20 -0.93
C GLN A 393 -9.30 13.66 0.40
N GLU A 394 -9.39 14.94 0.72
CA GLU A 394 -8.76 15.56 1.89
C GLU A 394 -9.69 15.66 3.10
N HIS A 395 -10.96 15.24 2.97
CA HIS A 395 -11.97 15.28 4.02
C HIS A 395 -12.13 16.67 4.69
N GLU A 396 -11.92 17.76 3.94
CA GLU A 396 -11.99 19.14 4.42
C GLU A 396 -13.36 19.51 5.01
N SER A 397 -14.40 18.75 4.65
CA SER A 397 -15.76 18.95 5.14
C SER A 397 -16.00 18.50 6.59
N LEU A 398 -15.07 17.73 7.20
CA LEU A 398 -15.23 17.17 8.53
C LEU A 398 -14.79 18.18 9.61
N ASN A 399 -15.59 18.30 10.68
CA ASN A 399 -15.22 19.09 11.83
C ASN A 399 -14.42 18.28 12.85
N TYR A 400 -13.10 18.44 12.88
CA TYR A 400 -12.18 17.72 13.75
C TYR A 400 -12.40 17.92 15.26
N ASN A 401 -13.21 18.92 15.65
CA ASN A 401 -13.55 19.17 17.06
C ASN A 401 -14.81 18.44 17.53
N LYS A 402 -15.48 17.70 16.63
CA LYS A 402 -16.69 16.92 16.94
C LYS A 402 -16.37 15.44 17.05
N THR A 403 -17.19 14.69 17.77
CA THR A 403 -17.17 13.24 17.70
C THR A 403 -17.79 12.75 16.40
N ILE A 404 -17.46 11.53 15.97
CA ILE A 404 -18.07 10.90 14.78
C ILE A 404 -19.60 10.89 14.89
N PHE A 405 -20.11 10.64 16.11
CA PHE A 405 -21.54 10.62 16.37
C PHE A 405 -22.19 12.01 16.18
N ASP A 406 -21.57 13.05 16.75
CA ASP A 406 -22.09 14.42 16.65
C ASP A 406 -22.05 14.94 15.21
N GLU A 407 -20.99 14.61 14.45
CA GLU A 407 -20.88 14.99 13.05
C GLU A 407 -22.02 14.42 12.20
N ILE A 408 -22.34 13.13 12.39
CA ILE A 408 -23.46 12.50 11.68
C ILE A 408 -24.82 13.03 12.19
N SER A 409 -24.97 13.19 13.49
CA SER A 409 -26.22 13.67 14.11
C SER A 409 -26.59 15.08 13.64
N ASP A 410 -25.59 15.96 13.50
CA ASP A 410 -25.82 17.33 13.03
C ASP A 410 -26.19 17.40 11.56
N CYS A 411 -25.58 16.53 10.74
CA CYS A 411 -25.92 16.41 9.32
C CYS A 411 -27.32 15.82 9.11
N TYR A 412 -27.75 14.89 9.98
CA TYR A 412 -29.01 14.15 9.87
C TYR A 412 -29.85 14.22 11.13
N PRO A 413 -30.42 15.40 11.50
CA PRO A 413 -31.13 15.60 12.79
C PRO A 413 -32.39 14.74 12.98
N ARG A 414 -32.87 14.11 11.91
CA ARG A 414 -34.06 13.23 11.94
C ARG A 414 -33.74 11.77 12.19
N MET A 415 -32.47 11.38 12.15
CA MET A 415 -32.06 10.01 12.45
C MET A 415 -32.09 9.74 13.95
N THR A 416 -32.54 8.57 14.32
CA THR A 416 -32.48 8.11 15.72
C THR A 416 -31.05 7.73 16.10
N ASN A 417 -30.73 7.79 17.39
CA ASN A 417 -29.40 7.40 17.90
C ASN A 417 -29.02 5.95 17.52
N GLN A 418 -30.01 5.09 17.30
CA GLN A 418 -29.80 3.70 16.91
C GLN A 418 -29.41 3.61 15.43
N GLU A 419 -30.06 4.39 14.56
CA GLU A 419 -29.75 4.44 13.12
C GLU A 419 -28.35 5.06 12.87
N ILE A 420 -27.94 6.05 13.66
CA ILE A 420 -26.62 6.68 13.57
C ILE A 420 -25.50 5.68 13.98
N ARG A 421 -25.81 4.76 14.92
CA ARG A 421 -24.82 3.77 15.42
C ARG A 421 -24.81 2.45 14.65
N SER A 422 -25.75 2.21 13.76
CA SER A 422 -25.83 0.99 12.94
C SER A 422 -25.05 1.13 11.62
#